data_079fefa8e07eab7ca595bc0a8dfaad30
#
_entry.id   079fefa8e07eab7ca595bc0a8dfaad30
#
_cell.length_a   1.000
_cell.length_b   1.000
_cell.length_c   1.000
_cell.angle_alpha   90.00
_cell.angle_beta   90.00
_cell.angle_gamma   90.00
#
_symmetry.space_group_name_H-M   'P 1'
#
loop_
_entity.id
_entity.type
_entity.pdbx_description
1 polymer ?
#
loop_
_entity_poly.entity_id
_entity_poly.type
_entity_poly.pdbx_seq_one_letter_code
_entity_poly.pdbx_strand_id
1 'polypeptide(L)'
;MSIRKGMAQMALALCLAVPGTAALAAAAYHVGIITGTVNQGEDEVRGAEAMIKEYGDVKDGGMIQHLTYPNNFSAEQETTISQIVSLANDPLMKAIVMNQAVPGATEGFRRVREMRPDILLLGGVPQEDPLVIGKVADLIMRNDFISAGYRVIWAAKQLGAKTFVHIPFPRHMSVETLTRRRMVFEQACNDLGVKFVFETAPDPLSDVGVVGAQQFMLENVPKWVKKYGKDTSFYATNDAHTEPLIRQVVEYGGIFVEASLPSPLLGYPGALGIDLKAEQGDFPAIMKKVEAAVVAKGGKGRLGTWSYSFPYSATVGLTQHAINVIDGKSKMTNMKDIFKAFGKYTPGAKWGGSYYVDGSTGVKLNNFALLLQDTYIFGKGYIKSADIDVPEKYLKISSGLKKK
;
A
#
# COMPACT_ATOMS: atom_id res chain seq x y z
N MET A 1 -63.53 -58.35 -38.28
CA MET A 1 -62.81 -58.30 -37.00
C MET A 1 -61.51 -57.59 -37.25
N SER A 2 -61.46 -56.34 -36.95
CA SER A 2 -60.19 -55.49 -37.14
C SER A 2 -60.00 -54.63 -35.91
N ILE A 3 -58.93 -54.88 -35.21
CA ILE A 3 -58.54 -54.19 -34.00
C ILE A 3 -57.68 -53.00 -34.41
N ARG A 4 -58.17 -51.78 -34.23
CA ARG A 4 -57.37 -50.54 -34.35
C ARG A 4 -56.65 -50.29 -33.06
N LYS A 5 -55.33 -50.30 -33.10
CA LYS A 5 -54.43 -49.82 -32.03
C LYS A 5 -54.29 -48.30 -32.15
N GLY A 6 -54.73 -47.58 -31.10
CA GLY A 6 -54.48 -46.17 -30.94
C GLY A 6 -53.05 -45.94 -30.36
N MET A 7 -52.25 -45.17 -31.04
CA MET A 7 -50.94 -44.62 -30.49
C MET A 7 -51.24 -43.28 -29.83
N ALA A 8 -51.04 -43.21 -28.50
CA ALA A 8 -51.05 -42.00 -27.77
C ALA A 8 -49.61 -41.33 -27.91
N GLN A 9 -49.55 -40.19 -28.55
CA GLN A 9 -48.31 -39.33 -28.55
C GLN A 9 -48.23 -38.59 -27.24
N MET A 10 -47.23 -38.91 -26.44
CA MET A 10 -46.86 -38.21 -25.23
C MET A 10 -45.89 -37.08 -25.63
N ALA A 11 -46.37 -35.83 -25.65
CA ALA A 11 -45.57 -34.66 -25.87
C ALA A 11 -44.78 -34.37 -24.59
N LEU A 12 -43.46 -34.58 -24.63
CA LEU A 12 -42.51 -34.22 -23.55
C LEU A 12 -42.20 -32.73 -23.67
N ALA A 13 -42.83 -31.90 -22.84
CA ALA A 13 -42.48 -30.49 -22.73
C ALA A 13 -41.12 -30.33 -22.00
N LEU A 14 -40.08 -30.05 -22.76
CA LEU A 14 -38.73 -29.72 -22.24
C LEU A 14 -38.76 -28.28 -21.72
N CYS A 15 -38.96 -28.10 -20.40
CA CYS A 15 -38.76 -26.79 -19.76
C CYS A 15 -37.26 -26.49 -19.73
N LEU A 16 -36.79 -25.67 -20.65
CA LEU A 16 -35.47 -25.01 -20.57
C LEU A 16 -35.50 -24.05 -19.38
N ALA A 17 -34.93 -24.48 -18.24
CA ALA A 17 -34.61 -23.61 -17.15
C ALA A 17 -33.47 -22.64 -17.62
N VAL A 18 -33.83 -21.42 -17.98
CA VAL A 18 -32.87 -20.32 -18.14
C VAL A 18 -32.30 -20.07 -16.77
N PRO A 19 -30.96 -20.16 -16.58
CA PRO A 19 -30.37 -19.75 -15.30
C PRO A 19 -30.65 -18.26 -15.14
N GLY A 20 -31.55 -17.91 -14.24
CA GLY A 20 -31.80 -16.53 -13.86
C GLY A 20 -30.50 -15.96 -13.32
N THR A 21 -29.95 -14.96 -13.97
CA THR A 21 -28.99 -14.06 -13.36
C THR A 21 -29.65 -13.51 -12.10
N ALA A 22 -29.20 -13.94 -10.93
CA ALA A 22 -29.65 -13.34 -9.68
C ALA A 22 -29.27 -11.85 -9.77
N ALA A 23 -30.27 -11.01 -9.99
CA ALA A 23 -30.09 -9.58 -9.88
C ALA A 23 -29.58 -9.32 -8.46
N LEU A 24 -28.38 -8.78 -8.32
CA LEU A 24 -27.89 -8.29 -7.04
C LEU A 24 -28.95 -7.32 -6.51
N ALA A 25 -29.46 -7.56 -5.31
CA ALA A 25 -30.32 -6.60 -4.65
C ALA A 25 -29.56 -5.26 -4.58
N ALA A 26 -30.24 -4.15 -4.91
CA ALA A 26 -29.63 -2.83 -4.87
C ALA A 26 -28.97 -2.60 -3.50
N ALA A 27 -27.75 -2.07 -3.49
CA ALA A 27 -27.00 -1.84 -2.26
C ALA A 27 -27.75 -0.86 -1.34
N ALA A 28 -27.77 -1.16 -0.05
CA ALA A 28 -28.43 -0.29 0.96
C ALA A 28 -27.65 1.02 1.21
N TYR A 29 -26.38 1.04 0.89
CA TYR A 29 -25.49 2.21 0.98
C TYR A 29 -24.30 2.05 0.03
N HIS A 30 -23.59 3.15 -0.23
CA HIS A 30 -22.42 3.16 -1.09
C HIS A 30 -21.15 3.51 -0.31
N VAL A 31 -20.02 3.00 -0.82
CA VAL A 31 -18.67 3.31 -0.34
C VAL A 31 -17.82 3.80 -1.51
N GLY A 32 -17.31 5.02 -1.39
CA GLY A 32 -16.38 5.61 -2.35
C GLY A 32 -14.96 5.15 -2.08
N ILE A 33 -14.25 4.74 -3.12
CA ILE A 33 -12.81 4.44 -3.06
C ILE A 33 -12.11 5.41 -4.00
N ILE A 34 -11.04 6.07 -3.53
CA ILE A 34 -10.16 6.90 -4.35
C ILE A 34 -8.75 6.35 -4.26
N THR A 35 -8.14 6.09 -5.42
CA THR A 35 -6.75 5.61 -5.53
C THR A 35 -5.97 6.46 -6.53
N GLY A 36 -4.68 6.21 -6.67
CA GLY A 36 -3.93 6.63 -7.85
C GLY A 36 -4.43 5.92 -9.10
N THR A 37 -3.95 6.39 -10.26
CA THR A 37 -4.07 5.62 -11.49
C THR A 37 -3.11 4.42 -11.47
N VAL A 38 -3.23 3.49 -12.41
CA VAL A 38 -2.29 2.36 -12.56
C VAL A 38 -0.82 2.84 -12.61
N ASN A 39 -0.56 4.01 -13.20
CA ASN A 39 0.80 4.57 -13.26
C ASN A 39 1.33 5.07 -11.92
N GLN A 40 0.45 5.44 -10.99
CA GLN A 40 0.81 5.94 -9.65
C GLN A 40 0.79 4.84 -8.58
N GLY A 41 -0.09 3.86 -8.72
CA GLY A 41 -0.27 2.82 -7.73
C GLY A 41 -1.13 1.67 -8.25
N GLU A 42 -0.56 0.78 -9.07
CA GLU A 42 -1.30 -0.36 -9.63
C GLU A 42 -1.94 -1.23 -8.54
N ASP A 43 -1.19 -1.53 -7.48
CA ASP A 43 -1.67 -2.37 -6.38
C ASP A 43 -2.93 -1.80 -5.71
N GLU A 44 -3.04 -0.49 -5.59
CA GLU A 44 -4.20 0.20 -5.01
C GLU A 44 -5.43 0.07 -5.89
N VAL A 45 -5.23 0.24 -7.20
CA VAL A 45 -6.28 0.06 -8.21
C VAL A 45 -6.79 -1.38 -8.19
N ARG A 46 -5.88 -2.37 -8.13
CA ARG A 46 -6.25 -3.79 -8.00
C ARG A 46 -7.02 -4.07 -6.72
N GLY A 47 -6.70 -3.38 -5.63
CA GLY A 47 -7.48 -3.43 -4.40
C GLY A 47 -8.91 -2.91 -4.59
N ALA A 48 -9.09 -1.78 -5.27
CA ALA A 48 -10.42 -1.24 -5.60
C ALA A 48 -11.21 -2.18 -6.52
N GLU A 49 -10.58 -2.75 -7.55
CA GLU A 49 -11.18 -3.76 -8.43
C GLU A 49 -11.63 -5.01 -7.65
N ALA A 50 -10.85 -5.46 -6.67
CA ALA A 50 -11.21 -6.58 -5.81
C ALA A 50 -12.46 -6.27 -4.97
N MET A 51 -12.57 -5.04 -4.45
CA MET A 51 -13.76 -4.60 -3.72
C MET A 51 -15.00 -4.49 -4.63
N ILE A 52 -14.84 -3.98 -5.86
CA ILE A 52 -15.91 -3.95 -6.87
C ILE A 52 -16.36 -5.37 -7.22
N LYS A 53 -15.41 -6.29 -7.39
CA LYS A 53 -15.73 -7.69 -7.69
C LYS A 53 -16.55 -8.35 -6.58
N GLU A 54 -16.28 -8.01 -5.32
CA GLU A 54 -16.97 -8.60 -4.16
C GLU A 54 -18.32 -7.94 -3.87
N TYR A 55 -18.39 -6.60 -3.96
CA TYR A 55 -19.55 -5.82 -3.52
C TYR A 55 -20.34 -5.16 -4.67
N GLY A 56 -19.90 -5.30 -5.91
CA GLY A 56 -20.50 -4.71 -7.10
C GLY A 56 -20.15 -3.21 -7.27
N ASP A 57 -20.19 -2.77 -8.52
CA ASP A 57 -20.02 -1.35 -8.89
C ASP A 57 -21.36 -0.61 -8.72
N VAL A 58 -21.34 0.60 -8.19
CA VAL A 58 -22.54 1.47 -8.02
C VAL A 58 -23.30 1.65 -9.33
N LYS A 59 -22.61 1.79 -10.47
CA LYS A 59 -23.25 1.92 -11.80
C LYS A 59 -24.10 0.71 -12.19
N ASP A 60 -23.82 -0.46 -11.60
CA ASP A 60 -24.53 -1.72 -11.84
C ASP A 60 -25.44 -2.10 -10.64
N GLY A 61 -25.71 -1.14 -9.73
CA GLY A 61 -26.53 -1.34 -8.53
C GLY A 61 -25.78 -1.92 -7.33
N GLY A 62 -24.46 -2.06 -7.42
CA GLY A 62 -23.59 -2.52 -6.32
C GLY A 62 -23.23 -1.41 -5.32
N MET A 63 -22.24 -1.68 -4.48
CA MET A 63 -21.90 -0.84 -3.32
C MET A 63 -20.72 0.11 -3.58
N ILE A 64 -19.77 -0.23 -4.47
CA ILE A 64 -18.48 0.45 -4.59
C ILE A 64 -18.50 1.44 -5.74
N GLN A 65 -18.09 2.69 -5.46
CA GLN A 65 -17.76 3.70 -6.47
C GLN A 65 -16.27 3.98 -6.43
N HIS A 66 -15.55 3.70 -7.52
CA HIS A 66 -14.12 3.94 -7.61
C HIS A 66 -13.80 5.15 -8.49
N LEU A 67 -12.96 6.04 -7.97
CA LEU A 67 -12.37 7.19 -8.68
C LEU A 67 -10.85 7.13 -8.56
N THR A 68 -10.15 7.82 -9.49
CA THR A 68 -8.70 7.96 -9.42
C THR A 68 -8.31 9.44 -9.39
N TYR A 69 -7.40 9.83 -8.47
CA TYR A 69 -6.84 11.16 -8.47
C TYR A 69 -5.85 11.34 -9.66
N PRO A 70 -5.55 12.60 -10.07
CA PRO A 70 -4.69 12.89 -11.21
C PRO A 70 -3.27 12.36 -11.04
N ASN A 71 -2.60 12.00 -12.15
CA ASN A 71 -1.18 11.61 -12.13
C ASN A 71 -0.29 12.71 -11.56
N ASN A 72 -0.53 13.96 -11.91
CA ASN A 72 0.18 15.11 -11.36
C ASN A 72 -0.59 15.75 -10.18
N PHE A 73 -0.95 14.92 -9.20
CA PHE A 73 -1.76 15.33 -8.04
C PHE A 73 -1.16 16.53 -7.27
N SER A 74 0.15 16.70 -7.29
CA SER A 74 0.80 17.84 -6.60
C SER A 74 0.45 19.19 -7.24
N ALA A 75 0.28 19.25 -8.55
CA ALA A 75 -0.15 20.44 -9.28
C ALA A 75 -1.68 20.52 -9.43
N GLU A 76 -2.38 19.40 -9.33
CA GLU A 76 -3.81 19.27 -9.59
C GLU A 76 -4.63 19.01 -8.31
N GLN A 77 -4.26 19.66 -7.20
CA GLN A 77 -4.90 19.43 -5.89
C GLN A 77 -6.40 19.74 -5.90
N GLU A 78 -6.84 20.79 -6.61
CA GLU A 78 -8.28 21.14 -6.70
C GLU A 78 -9.09 20.04 -7.42
N THR A 79 -8.51 19.35 -8.39
CA THR A 79 -9.14 18.19 -9.03
C THR A 79 -9.33 17.07 -8.01
N THR A 80 -8.30 16.77 -7.20
CA THR A 80 -8.37 15.77 -6.11
C THR A 80 -9.46 16.14 -5.10
N ILE A 81 -9.50 17.41 -4.65
CA ILE A 81 -10.53 17.92 -3.73
C ILE A 81 -11.94 17.74 -4.33
N SER A 82 -12.11 18.15 -5.59
CA SER A 82 -13.39 18.04 -6.30
C SER A 82 -13.89 16.60 -6.42
N GLN A 83 -12.99 15.65 -6.66
CA GLN A 83 -13.32 14.22 -6.72
C GLN A 83 -13.80 13.69 -5.36
N ILE A 84 -13.10 14.04 -4.27
CA ILE A 84 -13.50 13.66 -2.90
C ILE A 84 -14.90 14.21 -2.61
N VAL A 85 -15.13 15.49 -2.87
CA VAL A 85 -16.40 16.17 -2.61
C VAL A 85 -17.53 15.62 -3.49
N SER A 86 -17.24 15.25 -4.75
CA SER A 86 -18.25 14.70 -5.67
C SER A 86 -18.89 13.42 -5.16
N LEU A 87 -18.14 12.56 -4.46
CA LEU A 87 -18.67 11.35 -3.84
C LEU A 87 -19.73 11.65 -2.77
N ALA A 88 -19.60 12.77 -2.06
CA ALA A 88 -20.57 13.16 -1.03
C ALA A 88 -21.93 13.62 -1.59
N ASN A 89 -22.04 13.87 -2.90
CA ASN A 89 -23.31 14.20 -3.56
C ASN A 89 -24.23 12.99 -3.71
N ASP A 90 -23.70 11.79 -3.60
CA ASP A 90 -24.50 10.56 -3.61
C ASP A 90 -25.21 10.42 -2.24
N PRO A 91 -26.57 10.41 -2.22
CA PRO A 91 -27.32 10.33 -0.97
C PRO A 91 -27.10 9.01 -0.21
N LEU A 92 -26.72 7.94 -0.89
CA LEU A 92 -26.43 6.63 -0.29
C LEU A 92 -24.98 6.50 0.19
N MET A 93 -24.08 7.45 -0.12
CA MET A 93 -22.69 7.42 0.33
C MET A 93 -22.60 7.42 1.85
N LYS A 94 -21.90 6.43 2.43
CA LYS A 94 -21.67 6.28 3.87
C LYS A 94 -20.20 6.24 4.27
N ALA A 95 -19.31 5.98 3.35
CA ALA A 95 -17.87 6.08 3.60
C ALA A 95 -17.11 6.52 2.35
N ILE A 96 -16.03 7.28 2.54
CA ILE A 96 -15.03 7.60 1.51
C ILE A 96 -13.68 7.12 2.02
N VAL A 97 -13.05 6.25 1.26
CA VAL A 97 -11.73 5.68 1.52
C VAL A 97 -10.76 6.19 0.46
N MET A 98 -9.73 6.93 0.85
CA MET A 98 -8.72 7.42 -0.09
C MET A 98 -7.35 6.80 0.21
N ASN A 99 -6.82 6.04 -0.73
CA ASN A 99 -5.48 5.45 -0.68
C ASN A 99 -4.72 5.82 -1.97
N GLN A 100 -3.61 6.46 -1.94
CA GLN A 100 -2.89 7.26 -0.97
C GLN A 100 -3.64 8.60 -0.74
N ALA A 101 -3.66 9.09 0.52
CA ALA A 101 -4.21 10.41 0.81
C ALA A 101 -3.18 11.50 0.43
N VAL A 102 -3.17 11.85 -0.87
CA VAL A 102 -2.26 12.84 -1.48
C VAL A 102 -2.66 14.28 -1.09
N PRO A 103 -1.81 15.29 -1.37
CA PRO A 103 -2.14 16.69 -1.11
C PRO A 103 -3.51 17.10 -1.68
N GLY A 104 -4.31 17.77 -0.85
CA GLY A 104 -5.73 18.06 -1.09
C GLY A 104 -6.70 17.13 -0.35
N ALA A 105 -6.23 15.97 0.17
CA ALA A 105 -7.08 15.04 0.91
C ALA A 105 -7.69 15.68 2.17
N THR A 106 -6.90 16.41 2.95
CA THR A 106 -7.37 17.11 4.16
C THR A 106 -8.49 18.09 3.85
N GLU A 107 -8.30 18.93 2.83
CA GLU A 107 -9.31 19.92 2.43
C GLU A 107 -10.56 19.25 1.85
N GLY A 108 -10.40 18.21 1.03
CA GLY A 108 -11.52 17.41 0.52
C GLY A 108 -12.33 16.79 1.67
N PHE A 109 -11.69 16.18 2.63
CA PHE A 109 -12.33 15.59 3.81
C PHE A 109 -13.02 16.66 4.67
N ARG A 110 -12.40 17.83 4.85
CA ARG A 110 -13.00 18.97 5.57
C ARG A 110 -14.31 19.42 4.90
N ARG A 111 -14.31 19.60 3.57
CA ARG A 111 -15.50 20.00 2.82
C ARG A 111 -16.61 18.94 2.90
N VAL A 112 -16.25 17.65 2.78
CA VAL A 112 -17.23 16.57 2.97
C VAL A 112 -17.81 16.59 4.38
N ARG A 113 -16.99 16.76 5.42
CA ARG A 113 -17.43 16.81 6.81
C ARG A 113 -18.43 17.94 7.07
N GLU A 114 -18.27 19.09 6.40
CA GLU A 114 -19.21 20.22 6.50
C GLU A 114 -20.54 19.94 5.79
N MET A 115 -20.51 19.25 4.65
CA MET A 115 -21.70 18.93 3.85
C MET A 115 -22.47 17.72 4.38
N ARG A 116 -21.74 16.67 4.74
CA ARG A 116 -22.25 15.35 5.07
C ARG A 116 -21.47 14.77 6.27
N PRO A 117 -21.76 15.25 7.50
CA PRO A 117 -21.05 14.78 8.71
C PRO A 117 -21.30 13.30 9.03
N ASP A 118 -22.28 12.68 8.38
CA ASP A 118 -22.61 11.26 8.51
C ASP A 118 -21.71 10.33 7.71
N ILE A 119 -20.90 10.86 6.76
CA ILE A 119 -19.98 10.04 5.95
C ILE A 119 -18.70 9.76 6.74
N LEU A 120 -18.31 8.49 6.81
CA LEU A 120 -17.02 8.06 7.37
C LEU A 120 -15.89 8.40 6.40
N LEU A 121 -14.83 9.03 6.90
CA LEU A 121 -13.68 9.48 6.11
C LEU A 121 -12.41 8.73 6.54
N LEU A 122 -11.90 7.88 5.66
CA LEU A 122 -10.74 7.04 5.92
C LEU A 122 -9.62 7.34 4.93
N GLY A 123 -8.39 7.55 5.43
CA GLY A 123 -7.23 7.83 4.60
C GLY A 123 -6.11 6.81 4.79
N GLY A 124 -5.59 6.27 3.69
CA GLY A 124 -4.39 5.44 3.66
C GLY A 124 -3.17 6.23 3.22
N VAL A 125 -2.00 5.95 3.79
CA VAL A 125 -0.70 6.50 3.38
C VAL A 125 -0.71 8.02 3.13
N PRO A 126 -1.10 8.85 4.11
CA PRO A 126 -1.21 10.29 3.90
C PRO A 126 0.16 10.90 3.60
N GLN A 127 0.16 11.90 2.71
CA GLN A 127 1.31 12.75 2.40
C GLN A 127 1.27 14.09 3.13
N GLU A 128 0.14 14.42 3.76
CA GLU A 128 -0.05 15.63 4.57
C GLU A 128 0.31 15.39 6.04
N ASP A 129 0.41 16.47 6.84
CA ASP A 129 0.78 16.37 8.25
C ASP A 129 -0.22 15.51 9.04
N PRO A 130 0.24 14.52 9.82
CA PRO A 130 -0.63 13.65 10.61
C PRO A 130 -1.57 14.38 11.56
N LEU A 131 -1.11 15.48 12.20
CA LEU A 131 -1.93 16.26 13.13
C LEU A 131 -2.98 17.10 12.40
N VAL A 132 -2.81 17.34 11.09
CA VAL A 132 -3.77 18.11 10.29
C VAL A 132 -4.85 17.20 9.73
N ILE A 133 -4.45 16.16 8.99
CA ILE A 133 -5.43 15.22 8.41
C ILE A 133 -6.20 14.43 9.48
N GLY A 134 -5.55 14.12 10.60
CA GLY A 134 -6.17 13.43 11.73
C GLY A 134 -7.31 14.19 12.40
N LYS A 135 -7.45 15.52 12.17
CA LYS A 135 -8.56 16.32 12.69
C LYS A 135 -9.85 16.16 11.88
N VAL A 136 -9.74 15.78 10.62
CA VAL A 136 -10.90 15.72 9.69
C VAL A 136 -11.28 14.29 9.32
N ALA A 137 -10.38 13.35 9.43
CA ALA A 137 -10.62 11.93 9.15
C ALA A 137 -11.08 11.15 10.39
N ASP A 138 -11.91 10.13 10.19
CA ASP A 138 -12.31 9.20 11.25
C ASP A 138 -11.22 8.15 11.52
N LEU A 139 -10.49 7.74 10.48
CA LEU A 139 -9.34 6.87 10.58
C LEU A 139 -8.31 7.21 9.50
N ILE A 140 -7.07 7.34 9.94
CA ILE A 140 -5.90 7.38 9.07
C ILE A 140 -5.05 6.13 9.32
N MET A 141 -4.47 5.60 8.27
CA MET A 141 -3.61 4.44 8.36
C MET A 141 -2.43 4.53 7.39
N ARG A 142 -1.28 4.03 7.82
CA ARG A 142 -0.12 3.80 6.94
C ARG A 142 0.72 2.64 7.47
N ASN A 143 1.65 2.14 6.64
CA ASN A 143 2.70 1.28 7.16
C ASN A 143 3.58 2.06 8.14
N ASP A 144 4.06 1.38 9.16
CA ASP A 144 4.82 1.99 10.26
C ASP A 144 6.21 2.46 9.79
N PHE A 145 6.25 3.60 9.12
CA PHE A 145 7.48 4.22 8.63
C PHE A 145 8.47 4.54 9.74
N ILE A 146 7.99 4.79 10.96
CA ILE A 146 8.86 5.19 12.05
C ILE A 146 9.62 3.98 12.57
N SER A 147 8.92 2.90 12.94
CA SER A 147 9.59 1.67 13.37
C SER A 147 10.36 0.98 12.24
N ALA A 148 9.91 1.12 10.98
CA ALA A 148 10.65 0.65 9.81
C ALA A 148 12.05 1.28 9.72
N GLY A 149 12.23 2.51 10.18
CA GLY A 149 13.56 3.14 10.26
C GLY A 149 14.58 2.30 11.03
N TYR A 150 14.18 1.65 12.11
CA TYR A 150 15.04 0.71 12.85
C TYR A 150 15.00 -0.70 12.26
N ARG A 151 13.80 -1.25 11.97
CA ARG A 151 13.61 -2.65 11.51
C ARG A 151 14.34 -2.95 10.22
N VAL A 152 14.33 -2.03 9.25
CA VAL A 152 15.03 -2.18 7.97
C VAL A 152 16.55 -2.18 8.17
N ILE A 153 17.11 -1.33 9.04
CA ILE A 153 18.55 -1.33 9.32
C ILE A 153 18.94 -2.61 10.06
N TRP A 154 18.15 -3.01 11.05
CA TRP A 154 18.36 -4.30 11.73
C TRP A 154 18.36 -5.47 10.73
N ALA A 155 17.37 -5.54 9.84
CA ALA A 155 17.28 -6.57 8.81
C ALA A 155 18.48 -6.52 7.85
N ALA A 156 18.84 -5.33 7.36
CA ALA A 156 20.00 -5.14 6.51
C ALA A 156 21.28 -5.66 7.19
N LYS A 157 21.47 -5.35 8.48
CA LYS A 157 22.60 -5.86 9.30
C LYS A 157 22.59 -7.39 9.38
N GLN A 158 21.42 -8.03 9.62
CA GLN A 158 21.28 -9.50 9.63
C GLN A 158 21.61 -10.13 8.27
N LEU A 159 21.42 -9.39 7.18
CA LEU A 159 21.80 -9.81 5.83
C LEU A 159 23.26 -9.50 5.48
N GLY A 160 24.03 -8.93 6.42
CA GLY A 160 25.45 -8.65 6.28
C GLY A 160 25.77 -7.28 5.70
N ALA A 161 24.85 -6.33 5.70
CA ALA A 161 25.10 -4.98 5.22
C ALA A 161 26.17 -4.27 6.09
N LYS A 162 27.14 -3.66 5.42
CA LYS A 162 28.16 -2.78 6.00
C LYS A 162 27.88 -1.31 5.71
N THR A 163 27.15 -1.04 4.63
CA THR A 163 26.72 0.30 4.21
C THR A 163 25.21 0.27 3.91
N PHE A 164 24.54 1.34 4.28
CA PHE A 164 23.13 1.58 3.94
C PHE A 164 23.03 2.91 3.18
N VAL A 165 22.53 2.85 1.94
CA VAL A 165 22.32 4.01 1.07
C VAL A 165 20.82 4.34 1.05
N HIS A 166 20.47 5.49 1.64
CA HIS A 166 19.13 6.05 1.61
C HIS A 166 18.99 7.03 0.45
N ILE A 167 18.00 6.81 -0.42
CA ILE A 167 17.83 7.51 -1.70
C ILE A 167 16.47 8.21 -1.74
N PRO A 168 16.30 9.36 -1.07
CA PRO A 168 15.11 10.19 -1.16
C PRO A 168 15.27 11.32 -2.19
N PHE A 169 14.27 12.21 -2.21
CA PHE A 169 14.31 13.50 -2.90
C PHE A 169 13.62 14.59 -2.06
N PRO A 170 13.81 15.90 -2.35
CA PRO A 170 13.42 17.01 -1.46
C PRO A 170 11.95 17.00 -1.05
N ARG A 171 11.00 16.75 -1.97
CA ARG A 171 9.56 16.71 -1.65
C ARG A 171 9.25 15.63 -0.61
N HIS A 172 9.84 14.43 -0.73
CA HIS A 172 9.65 13.38 0.29
C HIS A 172 10.30 13.74 1.63
N MET A 173 11.37 14.53 1.62
CA MET A 173 11.98 15.02 2.86
C MET A 173 11.21 16.19 3.50
N SER A 174 10.12 16.67 2.90
CA SER A 174 9.17 17.59 3.54
C SER A 174 8.00 16.87 4.24
N VAL A 175 7.86 15.55 4.03
CA VAL A 175 6.83 14.73 4.69
C VAL A 175 7.34 14.28 6.06
N GLU A 176 6.61 14.62 7.14
CA GLU A 176 7.02 14.42 8.53
C GLU A 176 7.47 12.97 8.80
N THR A 177 6.64 11.98 8.48
CA THR A 177 6.93 10.57 8.77
C THR A 177 8.08 10.00 7.93
N LEU A 178 8.31 10.50 6.71
CA LEU A 178 9.46 10.12 5.88
C LEU A 178 10.76 10.71 6.42
N THR A 179 10.73 11.94 6.87
CA THR A 179 11.89 12.59 7.51
C THR A 179 12.24 11.94 8.83
N ARG A 180 11.25 11.60 9.66
CA ARG A 180 11.50 10.83 10.90
C ARG A 180 12.13 9.48 10.59
N ARG A 181 11.61 8.73 9.61
CA ARG A 181 12.21 7.46 9.18
C ARG A 181 13.68 7.65 8.77
N ARG A 182 13.99 8.69 7.98
CA ARG A 182 15.36 9.01 7.57
C ARG A 182 16.27 9.24 8.80
N MET A 183 15.81 10.00 9.78
CA MET A 183 16.58 10.26 10.99
C MET A 183 16.78 8.99 11.83
N VAL A 184 15.75 8.13 11.89
CA VAL A 184 15.87 6.81 12.53
C VAL A 184 16.85 5.92 11.77
N PHE A 185 16.84 5.89 10.43
CA PHE A 185 17.85 5.16 9.64
C PHE A 185 19.28 5.59 10.01
N GLU A 186 19.55 6.90 10.04
CA GLU A 186 20.87 7.43 10.36
C GLU A 186 21.30 7.03 11.77
N GLN A 187 20.43 7.23 12.77
CA GLN A 187 20.74 6.85 14.15
C GLN A 187 20.89 5.33 14.32
N ALA A 188 20.01 4.54 13.71
CA ALA A 188 20.10 3.07 13.78
C ALA A 188 21.36 2.54 13.08
N CYS A 189 21.74 3.12 11.95
CA CYS A 189 23.00 2.79 11.28
C CYS A 189 24.20 3.02 12.20
N ASN A 190 24.25 4.19 12.85
CA ASN A 190 25.31 4.54 13.81
C ASN A 190 25.37 3.51 14.97
N ASP A 191 24.21 3.22 15.58
CA ASP A 191 24.14 2.34 16.75
C ASP A 191 24.44 0.87 16.42
N LEU A 192 24.08 0.43 15.20
CA LEU A 192 24.30 -0.95 14.75
C LEU A 192 25.62 -1.14 13.98
N GLY A 193 26.45 -0.09 13.85
CA GLY A 193 27.74 -0.15 13.15
C GLY A 193 27.58 -0.41 11.65
N VAL A 194 26.58 0.21 11.01
CA VAL A 194 26.39 0.24 9.56
C VAL A 194 26.69 1.66 9.07
N LYS A 195 27.48 1.81 8.00
CA LYS A 195 27.76 3.13 7.43
C LYS A 195 26.50 3.70 6.78
N PHE A 196 26.04 4.86 7.26
CA PHE A 196 24.93 5.59 6.62
C PHE A 196 25.42 6.46 5.47
N VAL A 197 24.75 6.42 4.32
CA VAL A 197 24.99 7.27 3.15
C VAL A 197 23.65 7.85 2.70
N PHE A 198 23.64 9.15 2.42
CA PHE A 198 22.48 9.87 1.93
C PHE A 198 22.75 10.34 0.50
N GLU A 199 21.94 9.88 -0.45
CA GLU A 199 22.05 10.22 -1.87
C GLU A 199 20.70 10.78 -2.35
N THR A 200 20.73 11.91 -3.06
CA THR A 200 19.50 12.57 -3.51
C THR A 200 19.15 12.14 -4.95
N ALA A 201 17.98 11.55 -5.13
CA ALA A 201 17.43 11.22 -6.45
C ALA A 201 16.60 12.39 -7.00
N PRO A 202 16.35 12.43 -8.34
CA PRO A 202 15.33 13.28 -8.92
C PRO A 202 13.92 12.92 -8.45
N ASP A 203 13.06 13.93 -8.26
CA ASP A 203 11.64 13.71 -8.01
C ASP A 203 10.95 13.25 -9.30
N PRO A 204 10.24 12.12 -9.31
CA PRO A 204 9.49 11.66 -10.47
C PRO A 204 8.38 12.61 -10.97
N LEU A 205 7.96 13.57 -10.13
CA LEU A 205 7.01 14.62 -10.50
C LEU A 205 7.68 15.93 -10.95
N SER A 206 9.01 15.97 -11.02
CA SER A 206 9.74 17.11 -11.59
C SER A 206 9.82 17.03 -13.13
N ASP A 207 10.44 18.01 -13.75
CA ASP A 207 10.60 18.10 -15.22
C ASP A 207 11.28 16.89 -15.85
N VAL A 208 12.14 16.18 -15.11
CA VAL A 208 12.77 14.94 -15.63
C VAL A 208 11.81 13.76 -15.66
N GLY A 209 10.69 13.85 -14.96
CA GLY A 209 9.64 12.84 -14.93
C GLY A 209 10.10 11.48 -14.37
N VAL A 210 9.21 10.51 -14.48
CA VAL A 210 9.47 9.12 -14.06
C VAL A 210 10.66 8.53 -14.82
N VAL A 211 10.78 8.80 -16.12
CA VAL A 211 11.87 8.27 -16.97
C VAL A 211 13.22 8.74 -16.48
N GLY A 212 13.40 10.05 -16.21
CA GLY A 212 14.65 10.58 -15.69
C GLY A 212 14.99 10.06 -14.30
N ALA A 213 13.98 9.89 -13.44
CA ALA A 213 14.15 9.32 -12.10
C ALA A 213 14.61 7.85 -12.17
N GLN A 214 14.05 7.06 -13.09
CA GLN A 214 14.47 5.67 -13.33
C GLN A 214 15.89 5.59 -13.90
N GLN A 215 16.20 6.43 -14.89
CA GLN A 215 17.54 6.49 -15.50
C GLN A 215 18.61 6.81 -14.44
N PHE A 216 18.32 7.75 -13.53
CA PHE A 216 19.22 8.05 -12.41
C PHE A 216 19.59 6.82 -11.59
N MET A 217 18.61 5.94 -11.29
CA MET A 217 18.85 4.71 -10.53
C MET A 217 19.71 3.72 -11.32
N LEU A 218 19.41 3.54 -12.62
CA LEU A 218 20.18 2.66 -13.50
C LEU A 218 21.65 3.06 -13.59
N GLU A 219 21.94 4.36 -13.58
CA GLU A 219 23.31 4.89 -13.67
C GLU A 219 24.08 4.88 -12.37
N ASN A 220 23.40 5.12 -11.24
CA ASN A 220 24.09 5.37 -9.97
C ASN A 220 24.21 4.16 -9.06
N VAL A 221 23.26 3.22 -9.07
CA VAL A 221 23.35 2.02 -8.24
C VAL A 221 24.62 1.20 -8.55
N PRO A 222 25.02 0.95 -9.82
CA PRO A 222 26.28 0.27 -10.12
C PRO A 222 27.52 1.04 -9.61
N LYS A 223 27.51 2.38 -9.69
CA LYS A 223 28.59 3.23 -9.16
C LYS A 223 28.68 3.09 -7.63
N TRP A 224 27.55 3.08 -6.94
CA TRP A 224 27.50 2.90 -5.49
C TRP A 224 27.94 1.50 -5.05
N VAL A 225 27.52 0.43 -5.78
CA VAL A 225 28.00 -0.93 -5.52
C VAL A 225 29.51 -1.02 -5.74
N LYS A 226 30.05 -0.39 -6.79
CA LYS A 226 31.51 -0.31 -7.02
C LYS A 226 32.22 0.44 -5.90
N LYS A 227 31.64 1.54 -5.39
CA LYS A 227 32.23 2.39 -4.36
C LYS A 227 32.17 1.80 -2.96
N TYR A 228 31.06 1.19 -2.59
CA TYR A 228 30.78 0.76 -1.22
C TYR A 228 30.82 -0.79 -1.06
N GLY A 229 30.89 -1.53 -2.16
CA GLY A 229 30.89 -3.00 -2.16
C GLY A 229 29.49 -3.62 -2.22
N LYS A 230 29.43 -4.92 -2.42
CA LYS A 230 28.18 -5.70 -2.52
C LYS A 230 27.43 -5.81 -1.18
N ASP A 231 28.09 -5.57 -0.05
CA ASP A 231 27.47 -5.53 1.28
C ASP A 231 26.82 -4.16 1.55
N THR A 232 26.27 -3.56 0.51
CA THR A 232 25.51 -2.30 0.55
C THR A 232 24.04 -2.58 0.46
N SER A 233 23.28 -2.12 1.45
CA SER A 233 21.81 -2.13 1.41
C SER A 233 21.31 -0.80 0.86
N PHE A 234 20.32 -0.87 -0.02
CA PHE A 234 19.73 0.30 -0.68
C PHE A 234 18.27 0.48 -0.27
N TYR A 235 17.85 1.74 -0.13
CA TYR A 235 16.48 2.09 0.20
C TYR A 235 16.05 3.38 -0.51
N ALA A 236 15.16 3.27 -1.50
CA ALA A 236 14.52 4.40 -2.16
C ALA A 236 13.16 4.73 -1.52
N THR A 237 12.75 5.99 -1.61
CA THR A 237 11.50 6.45 -0.96
C THR A 237 10.29 6.51 -1.89
N ASN A 238 10.47 6.26 -3.20
CA ASN A 238 9.39 6.33 -4.19
C ASN A 238 9.33 5.06 -5.05
N ASP A 239 8.12 4.67 -5.41
CA ASP A 239 7.84 3.44 -6.16
C ASP A 239 8.46 3.46 -7.56
N ALA A 240 8.51 4.63 -8.23
CA ALA A 240 9.16 4.77 -9.53
C ALA A 240 10.66 4.39 -9.53
N HIS A 241 11.34 4.52 -8.39
CA HIS A 241 12.74 4.13 -8.24
C HIS A 241 12.93 2.63 -7.96
N THR A 242 11.87 1.90 -7.56
CA THR A 242 11.99 0.54 -7.02
C THR A 242 12.37 -0.49 -8.06
N GLU A 243 11.73 -0.48 -9.23
CA GLU A 243 12.04 -1.42 -10.32
C GLU A 243 13.49 -1.31 -10.78
N PRO A 244 14.00 -0.14 -11.19
CA PRO A 244 15.39 0.00 -11.61
C PRO A 244 16.39 -0.30 -10.47
N LEU A 245 16.04 0.02 -9.22
CA LEU A 245 16.86 -0.33 -8.07
C LEU A 245 17.00 -1.85 -7.92
N ILE A 246 15.89 -2.60 -7.91
CA ILE A 246 15.90 -4.06 -7.80
C ILE A 246 16.69 -4.68 -8.96
N ARG A 247 16.48 -4.21 -10.19
CA ARG A 247 17.21 -4.66 -11.39
C ARG A 247 18.72 -4.54 -11.19
N GLN A 248 19.20 -3.38 -10.77
CA GLN A 248 20.62 -3.13 -10.56
C GLN A 248 21.19 -3.91 -9.38
N VAL A 249 20.42 -4.05 -8.28
CA VAL A 249 20.84 -4.86 -7.12
C VAL A 249 21.00 -6.32 -7.50
N VAL A 250 20.11 -6.86 -8.34
CA VAL A 250 20.21 -8.25 -8.85
C VAL A 250 21.42 -8.39 -9.77
N GLU A 251 21.68 -7.43 -10.65
CA GLU A 251 22.74 -7.50 -11.64
C GLU A 251 24.14 -7.29 -11.05
N TYR A 252 24.32 -6.25 -10.23
CA TYR A 252 25.63 -5.86 -9.70
C TYR A 252 25.90 -6.34 -8.28
N GLY A 253 24.91 -6.85 -7.61
CA GLY A 253 24.91 -7.20 -6.20
C GLY A 253 24.42 -6.05 -5.33
N GLY A 254 24.24 -6.33 -4.06
CA GLY A 254 23.66 -5.42 -3.08
C GLY A 254 22.63 -6.14 -2.22
N ILE A 255 21.98 -5.39 -1.35
CA ILE A 255 20.93 -5.85 -0.46
C ILE A 255 19.73 -4.93 -0.63
N PHE A 256 18.53 -5.51 -0.76
CA PHE A 256 17.27 -4.78 -0.81
C PHE A 256 16.29 -5.45 0.15
N VAL A 257 16.13 -4.87 1.35
CA VAL A 257 15.30 -5.45 2.40
C VAL A 257 13.81 -5.37 2.04
N GLU A 258 13.35 -4.18 1.66
CA GLU A 258 11.97 -3.94 1.27
C GLU A 258 11.82 -2.55 0.61
N ALA A 259 10.73 -2.35 -0.12
CA ALA A 259 10.35 -1.05 -0.64
C ALA A 259 9.76 -0.13 0.45
N SER A 260 9.58 1.17 0.14
CA SER A 260 8.89 2.12 1.01
C SER A 260 7.42 1.72 1.26
N LEU A 261 6.76 1.21 0.22
CA LEU A 261 5.46 0.55 0.30
C LEU A 261 5.67 -0.92 -0.09
N PRO A 262 5.90 -1.82 0.88
CA PRO A 262 6.34 -3.18 0.57
C PRO A 262 5.28 -3.97 -0.19
N SER A 263 5.69 -4.58 -1.32
CA SER A 263 4.84 -5.39 -2.18
C SER A 263 5.70 -6.34 -3.04
N PRO A 264 5.33 -7.60 -3.21
CA PRO A 264 5.98 -8.50 -4.16
C PRO A 264 5.68 -8.14 -5.62
N LEU A 265 4.67 -7.29 -5.85
CA LEU A 265 4.31 -6.77 -7.18
C LEU A 265 5.12 -5.52 -7.54
N LEU A 266 5.61 -4.77 -6.54
CA LEU A 266 6.31 -3.52 -6.77
C LEU A 266 7.76 -3.75 -7.21
N GLY A 267 8.01 -3.47 -8.49
CA GLY A 267 9.34 -3.50 -9.11
C GLY A 267 9.86 -4.90 -9.46
N TYR A 268 9.50 -5.95 -8.74
CA TYR A 268 10.00 -7.32 -8.99
C TYR A 268 9.61 -7.86 -10.37
N PRO A 269 8.35 -7.75 -10.84
CA PRO A 269 7.98 -8.28 -12.15
C PRO A 269 8.82 -7.67 -13.28
N GLY A 270 8.93 -6.35 -13.33
CA GLY A 270 9.71 -5.64 -14.35
C GLY A 270 11.21 -5.90 -14.25
N ALA A 271 11.78 -5.83 -13.03
CA ALA A 271 13.20 -6.07 -12.81
C ALA A 271 13.65 -7.50 -13.16
N LEU A 272 12.77 -8.48 -12.94
CA LEU A 272 13.09 -9.89 -13.17
C LEU A 272 12.60 -10.42 -14.52
N GLY A 273 11.77 -9.65 -15.25
CA GLY A 273 11.18 -10.04 -16.53
C GLY A 273 10.15 -11.17 -16.38
N ILE A 274 9.31 -11.13 -15.35
CA ILE A 274 8.27 -12.14 -15.10
C ILE A 274 6.87 -11.54 -15.30
N ASP A 275 5.96 -12.35 -15.85
CA ASP A 275 4.53 -12.03 -15.96
C ASP A 275 3.78 -12.70 -14.80
N LEU A 276 2.95 -11.94 -14.09
CA LEU A 276 2.16 -12.40 -12.94
C LEU A 276 0.64 -12.39 -13.22
N LYS A 277 0.23 -12.27 -14.48
CA LYS A 277 -1.21 -12.23 -14.85
C LYS A 277 -1.97 -13.47 -14.41
N ALA A 278 -1.33 -14.65 -14.52
CA ALA A 278 -1.94 -15.91 -14.12
C ALA A 278 -2.14 -16.02 -12.59
N GLU A 279 -1.33 -15.32 -11.83
CA GLU A 279 -1.34 -15.32 -10.36
C GLU A 279 -2.10 -14.12 -9.76
N GLN A 280 -2.80 -13.34 -10.57
CA GLN A 280 -3.48 -12.13 -10.13
C GLN A 280 -4.40 -12.37 -8.91
N GLY A 281 -4.09 -11.72 -7.78
CA GLY A 281 -4.83 -11.84 -6.52
C GLY A 281 -4.41 -13.02 -5.64
N ASP A 282 -3.59 -13.96 -6.15
CA ASP A 282 -3.04 -15.08 -5.37
C ASP A 282 -1.62 -14.74 -4.88
N PHE A 283 -1.54 -14.00 -3.78
CA PHE A 283 -0.25 -13.59 -3.21
C PHE A 283 0.69 -14.74 -2.84
N PRO A 284 0.24 -15.89 -2.32
CA PRO A 284 1.10 -17.06 -2.15
C PRO A 284 1.74 -17.56 -3.46
N ALA A 285 0.98 -17.62 -4.55
CA ALA A 285 1.50 -17.99 -5.87
C ALA A 285 2.45 -16.92 -6.43
N ILE A 286 2.11 -15.63 -6.28
CA ILE A 286 2.97 -14.49 -6.63
C ILE A 286 4.30 -14.59 -5.89
N MET A 287 4.30 -14.76 -4.57
CA MET A 287 5.50 -14.87 -3.75
C MET A 287 6.39 -16.02 -4.21
N LYS A 288 5.81 -17.20 -4.46
CA LYS A 288 6.54 -18.36 -4.96
C LYS A 288 7.23 -18.09 -6.30
N LYS A 289 6.54 -17.43 -7.22
CA LYS A 289 7.07 -17.12 -8.56
C LYS A 289 8.15 -16.04 -8.53
N VAL A 290 7.94 -14.98 -7.74
CA VAL A 290 8.95 -13.94 -7.52
C VAL A 290 10.19 -14.51 -6.85
N GLU A 291 10.04 -15.32 -5.79
CA GLU A 291 11.15 -15.98 -5.11
C GLU A 291 11.97 -16.86 -6.04
N ALA A 292 11.31 -17.69 -6.85
CA ALA A 292 11.99 -18.53 -7.83
C ALA A 292 12.85 -17.71 -8.79
N ALA A 293 12.32 -16.58 -9.30
CA ALA A 293 13.03 -15.69 -10.20
C ALA A 293 14.19 -14.95 -9.50
N VAL A 294 14.00 -14.46 -8.28
CA VAL A 294 15.07 -13.84 -7.47
C VAL A 294 16.21 -14.83 -7.23
N VAL A 295 15.89 -16.05 -6.81
CA VAL A 295 16.89 -17.10 -6.53
C VAL A 295 17.64 -17.49 -7.81
N ALA A 296 16.95 -17.68 -8.92
CA ALA A 296 17.56 -18.01 -10.22
C ALA A 296 18.55 -16.94 -10.69
N LYS A 297 18.32 -15.68 -10.36
CA LYS A 297 19.22 -14.54 -10.68
C LYS A 297 20.29 -14.28 -9.60
N GLY A 298 20.46 -15.18 -8.61
CA GLY A 298 21.50 -15.07 -7.58
C GLY A 298 21.17 -14.13 -6.42
N GLY A 299 19.92 -13.63 -6.31
CA GLY A 299 19.47 -12.74 -5.25
C GLY A 299 19.08 -13.43 -3.93
N LYS A 300 19.27 -14.75 -3.83
CA LYS A 300 18.93 -15.53 -2.63
C LYS A 300 19.52 -14.93 -1.36
N GLY A 301 18.66 -14.66 -0.37
CA GLY A 301 19.04 -14.14 0.93
C GLY A 301 19.49 -12.68 0.94
N ARG A 302 19.27 -11.93 -0.13
CA ARG A 302 19.68 -10.53 -0.27
C ARG A 302 18.55 -9.58 -0.63
N LEU A 303 17.41 -10.08 -1.15
CA LEU A 303 16.24 -9.30 -1.51
C LEU A 303 15.04 -9.75 -0.69
N GLY A 304 14.16 -8.80 -0.35
CA GLY A 304 12.98 -9.08 0.46
C GLY A 304 11.83 -8.14 0.19
N THR A 305 10.69 -8.45 0.82
CA THR A 305 9.43 -7.70 0.75
C THR A 305 8.51 -8.13 1.90
N TRP A 306 7.32 -7.56 1.99
CA TRP A 306 6.20 -8.18 2.71
C TRP A 306 5.50 -9.20 1.81
N SER A 307 4.92 -10.23 2.39
CA SER A 307 4.26 -11.30 1.62
C SER A 307 2.98 -10.85 0.94
N TYR A 308 2.33 -9.83 1.47
CA TYR A 308 1.19 -9.17 0.86
C TYR A 308 1.53 -7.72 0.55
N SER A 309 1.12 -7.26 -0.62
CA SER A 309 1.25 -5.85 -0.99
C SER A 309 0.58 -4.96 0.06
N PHE A 310 1.34 -4.00 0.61
CA PHE A 310 0.78 -3.04 1.55
C PHE A 310 -0.24 -2.10 0.88
N PRO A 311 0.03 -1.51 -0.30
CA PRO A 311 -0.95 -0.66 -0.98
C PRO A 311 -2.26 -1.39 -1.31
N TYR A 312 -2.19 -2.63 -1.83
CA TYR A 312 -3.38 -3.46 -2.04
C TYR A 312 -4.14 -3.70 -0.73
N SER A 313 -3.42 -4.17 0.30
CA SER A 313 -4.00 -4.48 1.62
C SER A 313 -4.63 -3.25 2.27
N ALA A 314 -4.04 -2.06 2.07
CA ALA A 314 -4.58 -0.81 2.55
C ALA A 314 -5.93 -0.48 1.91
N THR A 315 -6.04 -0.61 0.58
CA THR A 315 -7.31 -0.34 -0.12
C THR A 315 -8.40 -1.30 0.33
N VAL A 316 -8.16 -2.62 0.27
CA VAL A 316 -9.19 -3.61 0.65
C VAL A 316 -9.48 -3.61 2.15
N GLY A 317 -8.44 -3.45 2.98
CA GLY A 317 -8.55 -3.47 4.43
C GLY A 317 -9.30 -2.26 5.00
N LEU A 318 -9.00 -1.04 4.53
CA LEU A 318 -9.72 0.17 4.93
C LEU A 318 -11.16 0.13 4.47
N THR A 319 -11.41 -0.27 3.21
CA THR A 319 -12.78 -0.38 2.67
C THR A 319 -13.59 -1.40 3.46
N GLN A 320 -13.05 -2.59 3.71
CA GLN A 320 -13.72 -3.61 4.52
C GLN A 320 -13.96 -3.14 5.95
N HIS A 321 -13.01 -2.39 6.53
CA HIS A 321 -13.15 -1.85 7.87
C HIS A 321 -14.29 -0.82 7.94
N ALA A 322 -14.37 0.08 6.96
CA ALA A 322 -15.48 1.03 6.83
C ALA A 322 -16.83 0.31 6.74
N ILE A 323 -16.95 -0.70 5.87
CA ILE A 323 -18.15 -1.56 5.74
C ILE A 323 -18.51 -2.18 7.09
N ASN A 324 -17.53 -2.78 7.79
CA ASN A 324 -17.76 -3.42 9.08
C ASN A 324 -18.23 -2.41 10.16
N VAL A 325 -17.75 -1.16 10.12
CA VAL A 325 -18.17 -0.09 11.04
C VAL A 325 -19.60 0.34 10.72
N ILE A 326 -19.94 0.56 9.46
CA ILE A 326 -21.31 0.91 9.01
C ILE A 326 -22.29 -0.18 9.44
N ASP A 327 -21.92 -1.44 9.28
CA ASP A 327 -22.73 -2.61 9.68
C ASP A 327 -22.78 -2.84 11.22
N GLY A 328 -22.10 -2.02 12.03
CA GLY A 328 -22.04 -2.18 13.48
C GLY A 328 -21.20 -3.36 13.98
N LYS A 329 -20.38 -3.97 13.12
CA LYS A 329 -19.54 -5.16 13.41
C LYS A 329 -18.16 -4.81 13.96
N SER A 330 -17.73 -3.56 13.85
CA SER A 330 -16.40 -3.07 14.25
C SER A 330 -16.45 -1.68 14.83
N LYS A 331 -15.45 -1.33 15.67
CA LYS A 331 -15.24 0.02 16.17
C LYS A 331 -14.14 0.69 15.33
N MET A 332 -14.38 1.92 14.87
CA MET A 332 -13.54 2.66 13.93
C MET A 332 -12.05 2.64 14.29
N THR A 333 -11.71 2.94 15.53
CA THR A 333 -10.32 3.07 15.99
C THR A 333 -9.81 1.87 16.80
N ASN A 334 -10.49 0.72 16.75
CA ASN A 334 -10.02 -0.47 17.45
C ASN A 334 -9.02 -1.25 16.59
N MET A 335 -7.78 -1.36 17.04
CA MET A 335 -6.69 -2.00 16.29
C MET A 335 -7.00 -3.48 15.96
N LYS A 336 -7.66 -4.23 16.85
CA LYS A 336 -8.02 -5.63 16.59
C LYS A 336 -9.06 -5.75 15.46
N ASP A 337 -10.01 -4.81 15.41
CA ASP A 337 -11.02 -4.76 14.36
C ASP A 337 -10.40 -4.38 13.01
N ILE A 338 -9.43 -3.45 13.02
CA ILE A 338 -8.62 -3.09 11.84
C ILE A 338 -7.88 -4.34 11.33
N PHE A 339 -7.13 -5.04 12.21
CA PHE A 339 -6.41 -6.25 11.81
C PHE A 339 -7.34 -7.34 11.28
N LYS A 340 -8.55 -7.49 11.84
CA LYS A 340 -9.55 -8.44 11.34
C LYS A 340 -9.99 -8.11 9.91
N ALA A 341 -10.21 -6.83 9.60
CA ALA A 341 -10.58 -6.40 8.26
C ALA A 341 -9.45 -6.67 7.25
N PHE A 342 -8.21 -6.35 7.61
CA PHE A 342 -7.03 -6.63 6.79
C PHE A 342 -6.80 -8.13 6.60
N GLY A 343 -6.92 -8.92 7.67
CA GLY A 343 -6.72 -10.37 7.66
C GLY A 343 -7.67 -11.13 6.74
N LYS A 344 -8.83 -10.57 6.43
CA LYS A 344 -9.77 -11.15 5.46
C LYS A 344 -9.14 -11.32 4.07
N TYR A 345 -8.33 -10.35 3.65
CA TYR A 345 -7.69 -10.33 2.32
C TYR A 345 -6.22 -10.76 2.34
N THR A 346 -5.70 -11.06 3.52
CA THR A 346 -4.30 -11.44 3.71
C THR A 346 -4.19 -12.69 4.59
N PRO A 347 -4.79 -13.82 4.15
CA PRO A 347 -4.81 -15.04 4.96
C PRO A 347 -3.37 -15.49 5.33
N GLY A 348 -3.15 -15.75 6.62
CA GLY A 348 -1.85 -16.15 7.13
C GLY A 348 -0.88 -14.99 7.46
N ALA A 349 -1.12 -13.76 7.00
CA ALA A 349 -0.33 -12.61 7.41
C ALA A 349 -0.60 -12.25 8.88
N LYS A 350 0.48 -12.01 9.61
CA LYS A 350 0.39 -11.46 10.97
C LYS A 350 0.52 -9.94 10.89
N TRP A 351 -0.55 -9.25 11.28
CA TRP A 351 -0.56 -7.79 11.38
C TRP A 351 -0.15 -7.38 12.79
N GLY A 352 0.77 -6.44 12.88
CA GLY A 352 1.11 -5.68 14.07
C GLY A 352 0.85 -4.20 13.85
N GLY A 353 0.87 -3.42 14.93
CA GLY A 353 0.73 -1.98 14.78
C GLY A 353 0.61 -1.23 16.09
N SER A 354 0.65 0.09 15.95
CA SER A 354 0.53 1.06 17.04
C SER A 354 -0.25 2.28 16.55
N TYR A 355 -0.52 3.21 17.46
CA TYR A 355 -1.04 4.53 17.06
C TYR A 355 0.10 5.53 16.92
N TYR A 356 -0.05 6.42 15.96
CA TYR A 356 0.91 7.50 15.73
C TYR A 356 1.07 8.39 16.96
N VAL A 357 2.33 8.67 17.29
CA VAL A 357 2.72 9.67 18.28
C VAL A 357 3.60 10.71 17.59
N ASP A 358 3.20 11.97 17.66
CA ASP A 358 3.99 13.07 17.12
C ASP A 358 5.32 13.20 17.86
N GLY A 359 6.43 13.16 17.11
CA GLY A 359 7.76 13.16 17.69
C GLY A 359 8.18 14.49 18.31
N SER A 360 7.51 15.60 17.97
CA SER A 360 7.84 16.94 18.48
C SER A 360 7.00 17.32 19.70
N THR A 361 5.72 16.93 19.72
CA THR A 361 4.77 17.33 20.77
C THR A 361 4.41 16.20 21.73
N GLY A 362 4.68 14.94 21.35
CA GLY A 362 4.24 13.77 22.10
C GLY A 362 2.73 13.48 21.98
N VAL A 363 1.99 14.24 21.18
CA VAL A 363 0.54 14.03 20.98
C VAL A 363 0.31 12.69 20.28
N LYS A 364 -0.52 11.85 20.92
CA LYS A 364 -0.97 10.57 20.36
C LYS A 364 -2.28 10.76 19.61
N LEU A 365 -2.34 10.25 18.37
CA LEU A 365 -3.55 10.22 17.56
C LEU A 365 -4.16 8.81 17.61
N ASN A 366 -5.28 8.65 18.32
CA ASN A 366 -5.97 7.36 18.44
C ASN A 366 -6.70 6.93 17.17
N ASN A 367 -6.84 7.82 16.20
CA ASN A 367 -7.40 7.58 14.88
C ASN A 367 -6.33 7.54 13.76
N PHE A 368 -5.07 7.39 14.13
CA PHE A 368 -3.98 7.24 13.16
C PHE A 368 -3.21 5.95 13.46
N ALA A 369 -3.52 4.88 12.71
CA ALA A 369 -2.92 3.56 12.88
C ALA A 369 -1.63 3.41 12.06
N LEU A 370 -0.57 2.92 12.69
CA LEU A 370 0.67 2.50 12.08
C LEU A 370 0.69 0.97 12.01
N LEU A 371 0.71 0.39 10.82
CA LEU A 371 0.59 -1.05 10.60
C LEU A 371 1.90 -1.65 10.09
N LEU A 372 2.16 -2.90 10.43
CA LEU A 372 3.32 -3.64 9.94
C LEU A 372 3.02 -5.11 9.71
N GLN A 373 3.77 -5.72 8.78
CA GLN A 373 3.92 -7.15 8.59
C GLN A 373 5.40 -7.55 8.81
N ASP A 374 5.64 -8.86 8.94
CA ASP A 374 7.01 -9.37 8.98
C ASP A 374 7.65 -9.33 7.58
N THR A 375 8.93 -8.98 7.53
CA THR A 375 9.70 -8.97 6.28
C THR A 375 10.05 -10.40 5.86
N TYR A 376 9.77 -10.72 4.60
CA TYR A 376 10.14 -11.99 3.95
C TYR A 376 11.39 -11.79 3.10
N ILE A 377 12.43 -12.57 3.33
CA ILE A 377 13.66 -12.58 2.55
C ILE A 377 13.66 -13.77 1.62
N PHE A 378 13.71 -13.53 0.33
CA PHE A 378 13.66 -14.58 -0.70
C PHE A 378 14.80 -15.59 -0.51
N GLY A 379 14.43 -16.87 -0.41
CA GLY A 379 15.34 -18.00 -0.14
C GLY A 379 15.78 -18.17 1.31
N LYS A 380 15.21 -17.36 2.26
CA LYS A 380 15.39 -17.52 3.71
C LYS A 380 14.06 -17.61 4.46
N GLY A 381 12.97 -16.99 3.93
CA GLY A 381 11.68 -16.88 4.61
C GLY A 381 11.57 -15.66 5.51
N TYR A 382 10.59 -15.68 6.43
CA TYR A 382 10.35 -14.60 7.40
C TYR A 382 11.51 -14.47 8.39
N ILE A 383 11.94 -13.21 8.63
CA ILE A 383 13.07 -12.92 9.51
C ILE A 383 12.66 -12.43 10.90
N LYS A 384 11.38 -12.45 11.20
CA LYS A 384 10.79 -12.01 12.48
C LYS A 384 11.08 -10.53 12.80
N SER A 385 11.19 -9.70 11.78
CA SER A 385 11.39 -8.25 11.94
C SER A 385 10.20 -7.59 12.66
N ALA A 386 8.99 -8.14 12.50
CA ALA A 386 7.80 -7.67 13.18
C ALA A 386 7.80 -7.92 14.69
N ASP A 387 8.51 -8.94 15.15
CA ASP A 387 8.59 -9.32 16.58
C ASP A 387 9.67 -8.54 17.36
N ILE A 388 10.43 -7.67 16.69
CA ILE A 388 11.51 -6.92 17.33
C ILE A 388 10.95 -5.76 18.12
N ASP A 389 11.34 -5.65 19.37
CA ASP A 389 11.12 -4.46 20.17
C ASP A 389 12.01 -3.32 19.65
N VAL A 390 11.38 -2.31 19.07
CA VAL A 390 12.08 -1.10 18.63
C VAL A 390 12.40 -0.23 19.85
N PRO A 391 13.68 0.05 20.14
CA PRO A 391 14.03 0.87 21.30
C PRO A 391 13.32 2.23 21.27
N GLU A 392 12.79 2.63 22.42
CA GLU A 392 11.92 3.82 22.57
C GLU A 392 12.58 5.11 22.06
N LYS A 393 13.90 5.20 22.15
CA LYS A 393 14.67 6.36 21.65
C LYS A 393 14.41 6.65 20.17
N TYR A 394 14.20 5.63 19.33
CA TYR A 394 13.90 5.82 17.91
C TYR A 394 12.46 6.30 17.68
N LEU A 395 11.52 5.83 18.49
CA LEU A 395 10.11 6.23 18.40
C LEU A 395 9.89 7.69 18.85
N LYS A 396 10.84 8.26 19.60
CA LYS A 396 10.83 9.66 20.08
C LYS A 396 11.56 10.64 19.16
N ILE A 397 12.22 10.17 18.11
CA ILE A 397 12.91 11.06 17.16
C ILE A 397 11.90 11.98 16.48
N SER A 398 12.15 13.29 16.54
CA SER A 398 11.37 14.31 15.84
C SER A 398 11.93 14.53 14.44
N SER A 399 11.08 14.88 13.48
CA SER A 399 11.50 15.27 12.12
C SER A 399 12.30 16.57 12.09
N GLY A 400 12.18 17.42 13.10
CA GLY A 400 12.72 18.77 13.09
C GLY A 400 12.06 19.72 12.08
N LEU A 401 11.07 19.25 11.32
CA LEU A 401 10.34 20.10 10.39
C LEU A 401 9.51 21.11 11.16
N LYS A 402 9.58 22.40 10.75
CA LYS A 402 8.71 23.42 11.30
C LYS A 402 7.27 23.14 10.85
N LYS A 403 6.35 23.00 11.79
CA LYS A 403 4.91 22.92 11.49
C LYS A 403 4.46 24.30 10.99
N LYS A 404 3.91 24.34 9.79
CA LYS A 404 3.32 25.55 9.21
C LYS A 404 1.92 25.79 9.77
#